data_697c2263556dff8a873340ef9e1e5a19
#
_entry.id   697c2263556dff8a873340ef9e1e5a19
#
_cell.length_a   1.000
_cell.length_b   1.000
_cell.length_c   1.000
_cell.angle_alpha   90.00
_cell.angle_beta   90.00
_cell.angle_gamma   90.00
#
_symmetry.space_group_name_H-M   'P 1'
#
loop_
_entity.id
_entity.type
_entity.pdbx_description
1 polymer ?
#
loop_
_entity_poly.entity_id
_entity_poly.type
_entity_poly.pdbx_seq_one_letter_code
_entity_poly.pdbx_strand_id
1 'polypeptide(L)'
;MSERKRIPRLKGNDYSHDAAAQRREFLREQTGAELQHTGHYSLDPASVEGNTENFIGVVQMPVGVAGPYRINGEHAQGDFYIPMATTEGTLVASYSRGMRLVSESGGCTTTVIGEA
;
A
#
# COMPACT_ATOMS: atom_id res chain seq x y z
N MET A 1 -30.67 -27.32 3.62
CA MET A 1 -29.29 -26.79 3.48
C MET A 1 -29.28 -25.73 2.39
N SER A 2 -28.83 -24.52 2.70
CA SER A 2 -28.82 -23.46 1.71
C SER A 2 -27.68 -23.65 0.71
N GLU A 3 -27.95 -23.27 -0.51
CA GLU A 3 -26.96 -23.30 -1.57
C GLU A 3 -25.85 -22.28 -1.28
N ARG A 4 -24.62 -22.69 -1.52
CA ARG A 4 -23.47 -21.80 -1.35
C ARG A 4 -23.42 -20.78 -2.50
N LYS A 5 -23.38 -19.51 -2.18
CA LYS A 5 -23.28 -18.45 -3.17
C LYS A 5 -21.84 -18.22 -3.58
N ARG A 6 -21.63 -18.11 -4.88
CA ARG A 6 -20.31 -17.87 -5.44
C ARG A 6 -20.05 -16.38 -5.61
N ILE A 7 -18.81 -15.98 -5.42
CA ILE A 7 -18.36 -14.62 -5.65
C ILE A 7 -18.55 -14.29 -7.13
N PRO A 8 -19.17 -13.16 -7.48
CA PRO A 8 -19.38 -12.79 -8.88
C PRO A 8 -18.08 -12.63 -9.66
N ARG A 9 -18.07 -13.14 -10.87
CA ARG A 9 -16.96 -12.98 -11.81
C ARG A 9 -17.53 -12.51 -13.14
N LEU A 10 -16.90 -11.50 -13.73
CA LEU A 10 -17.33 -10.94 -15.00
C LEU A 10 -16.42 -11.43 -16.12
N LYS A 11 -16.98 -12.11 -17.07
CA LYS A 11 -16.23 -12.65 -18.19
C LYS A 11 -15.72 -11.52 -19.08
N GLY A 12 -14.40 -11.45 -19.25
CA GLY A 12 -13.76 -10.46 -20.10
C GLY A 12 -13.61 -9.08 -19.47
N ASN A 13 -14.13 -8.87 -18.25
CA ASN A 13 -14.10 -7.56 -17.59
C ASN A 13 -14.00 -7.72 -16.08
N ASP A 14 -13.22 -8.71 -15.64
CA ASP A 14 -13.18 -9.07 -14.22
C ASP A 14 -12.33 -8.10 -13.38
N TYR A 15 -11.39 -7.41 -14.01
CA TYR A 15 -10.57 -6.39 -13.35
C TYR A 15 -11.04 -5.00 -13.78
N SER A 16 -12.21 -4.60 -13.27
CA SER A 16 -12.83 -3.31 -13.57
C SER A 16 -13.48 -2.75 -12.31
N HIS A 17 -13.77 -1.46 -12.34
CA HIS A 17 -14.52 -0.81 -11.26
C HIS A 17 -15.90 -1.45 -11.08
N ASP A 18 -16.53 -1.83 -12.19
CA ASP A 18 -17.84 -2.47 -12.21
C ASP A 18 -17.81 -3.83 -11.50
N ALA A 19 -16.85 -4.66 -11.85
CA ALA A 19 -16.68 -5.97 -11.24
C ALA A 19 -16.43 -5.85 -9.74
N ALA A 20 -15.54 -4.94 -9.34
CA ALA A 20 -15.27 -4.69 -7.93
C ALA A 20 -16.51 -4.22 -7.18
N ALA A 21 -17.29 -3.32 -7.79
CA ALA A 21 -18.53 -2.83 -7.19
C ALA A 21 -19.55 -3.94 -7.01
N GLN A 22 -19.69 -4.84 -7.98
CA GLN A 22 -20.59 -5.97 -7.89
C GLN A 22 -20.19 -6.94 -6.78
N ARG A 23 -18.90 -7.15 -6.61
CA ARG A 23 -18.39 -8.00 -5.52
C ARG A 23 -18.63 -7.36 -4.15
N ARG A 24 -18.43 -6.06 -4.03
CA ARG A 24 -18.74 -5.35 -2.77
C ARG A 24 -20.23 -5.44 -2.44
N GLU A 25 -21.09 -5.26 -3.42
CA GLU A 25 -22.54 -5.37 -3.20
C GLU A 25 -22.93 -6.80 -2.83
N PHE A 26 -22.34 -7.80 -3.47
CA PHE A 26 -22.53 -9.20 -3.12
C PHE A 26 -22.14 -9.47 -1.67
N LEU A 27 -20.99 -8.97 -1.24
CA LEU A 27 -20.52 -9.15 0.14
C LEU A 27 -21.45 -8.45 1.14
N ARG A 28 -21.92 -7.26 0.79
CA ARG A 28 -22.87 -6.53 1.64
C ARG A 28 -24.15 -7.34 1.83
N GLU A 29 -24.65 -7.93 0.77
CA GLU A 29 -25.87 -8.75 0.82
C GLU A 29 -25.68 -10.04 1.62
N GLN A 30 -24.53 -10.68 1.47
CA GLN A 30 -24.27 -11.98 2.12
C GLN A 30 -23.82 -11.85 3.57
N THR A 31 -23.16 -10.78 3.94
CA THR A 31 -22.51 -10.67 5.24
C THR A 31 -22.96 -9.47 6.08
N GLY A 32 -23.62 -8.51 5.47
CA GLY A 32 -23.94 -7.24 6.13
C GLY A 32 -22.76 -6.29 6.26
N ALA A 33 -21.59 -6.65 5.73
CA ALA A 33 -20.40 -5.80 5.82
C ALA A 33 -20.59 -4.52 4.99
N GLU A 34 -20.24 -3.39 5.56
CA GLU A 34 -20.23 -2.12 4.87
C GLU A 34 -18.82 -1.79 4.41
N LEU A 35 -18.57 -1.90 3.12
CA LEU A 35 -17.23 -1.77 2.55
C LEU A 35 -16.99 -0.34 2.06
N GLN A 36 -17.37 0.64 2.88
CA GLN A 36 -17.32 2.06 2.54
C GLN A 36 -15.90 2.51 2.18
N HIS A 37 -14.94 2.16 3.01
CA HIS A 37 -13.54 2.59 2.78
C HIS A 37 -12.81 1.71 1.77
N THR A 38 -13.16 0.44 1.70
CA THR A 38 -12.59 -0.50 0.73
C THR A 38 -12.90 -0.06 -0.70
N GLY A 39 -14.08 0.53 -0.91
CA GLY A 39 -14.53 0.97 -2.22
C GLY A 39 -13.99 2.34 -2.67
N HIS A 40 -13.21 3.01 -1.82
CA HIS A 40 -12.60 4.31 -2.15
C HIS A 40 -11.13 4.13 -2.45
N TYR A 41 -10.78 4.08 -3.73
CA TYR A 41 -9.42 3.85 -4.16
C TYR A 41 -9.13 4.58 -5.47
N SER A 42 -7.86 4.86 -5.70
CA SER A 42 -7.42 5.58 -6.90
C SER A 42 -6.67 4.70 -7.89
N LEU A 43 -6.32 3.47 -7.50
CA LEU A 43 -5.63 2.58 -8.43
C LEU A 43 -6.58 2.07 -9.52
N ASP A 44 -6.02 1.73 -10.68
CA ASP A 44 -6.77 1.12 -11.76
C ASP A 44 -6.88 -0.39 -11.46
N PRO A 45 -8.11 -0.95 -11.37
CA PRO A 45 -8.26 -2.39 -11.12
C PRO A 45 -7.50 -3.27 -12.10
N ALA A 46 -7.33 -2.85 -13.35
CA ALA A 46 -6.58 -3.61 -14.33
C ALA A 46 -5.11 -3.81 -13.93
N SER A 47 -4.57 -2.91 -13.11
CA SER A 47 -3.17 -2.98 -12.67
C SER A 47 -2.90 -4.13 -11.71
N VAL A 48 -3.93 -4.71 -11.10
CA VAL A 48 -3.77 -5.84 -10.18
C VAL A 48 -4.12 -7.18 -10.80
N GLU A 49 -4.37 -7.20 -12.11
CA GLU A 49 -4.61 -8.46 -12.83
C GLU A 49 -3.40 -9.39 -12.68
N GLY A 50 -3.66 -10.64 -12.31
CA GLY A 50 -2.59 -11.61 -12.04
C GLY A 50 -2.05 -11.56 -10.61
N ASN A 51 -2.42 -10.54 -9.84
CA ASN A 51 -1.95 -10.40 -8.45
C ASN A 51 -3.06 -10.54 -7.42
N THR A 52 -4.22 -9.94 -7.66
CA THR A 52 -5.33 -9.96 -6.70
C THR A 52 -6.61 -10.41 -7.38
N GLU A 53 -6.92 -11.67 -7.25
CA GLU A 53 -8.15 -12.25 -7.79
C GLU A 53 -9.36 -11.77 -6.99
N ASN A 54 -10.50 -11.70 -7.65
CA ASN A 54 -11.76 -11.26 -7.01
C ASN A 54 -11.61 -9.90 -6.33
N PHE A 55 -10.94 -8.99 -7.00
CA PHE A 55 -10.63 -7.65 -6.47
C PHE A 55 -11.91 -6.93 -6.04
N ILE A 56 -11.90 -6.39 -4.83
CA ILE A 56 -13.03 -5.63 -4.27
C ILE A 56 -12.68 -4.20 -3.90
N GLY A 57 -11.40 -3.88 -3.83
CA GLY A 57 -10.93 -2.57 -3.42
C GLY A 57 -9.63 -2.66 -2.64
N VAL A 58 -9.44 -1.74 -1.71
CA VAL A 58 -8.17 -1.57 -1.01
C VAL A 58 -8.38 -1.49 0.50
N VAL A 59 -7.31 -1.73 1.24
CA VAL A 59 -7.24 -1.28 2.62
C VAL A 59 -6.40 0.00 2.66
N GLN A 60 -6.73 0.89 3.58
CA GLN A 60 -6.00 2.15 3.71
C GLN A 60 -5.00 2.04 4.85
N MET A 61 -3.76 2.37 4.55
CA MET A 61 -2.69 2.36 5.53
C MET A 61 -2.13 3.77 5.69
N PRO A 62 -2.00 4.27 6.94
CA PRO A 62 -1.41 5.59 7.15
C PRO A 62 0.02 5.66 6.64
N VAL A 63 0.36 6.81 6.04
CA VAL A 63 1.71 7.08 5.54
C VAL A 63 2.21 8.35 6.20
N GLY A 64 3.32 8.25 6.92
CA GLY A 64 4.02 9.39 7.44
C GLY A 64 5.29 9.65 6.63
N VAL A 65 6.04 10.68 7.02
CA VAL A 65 7.31 10.99 6.35
C VAL A 65 8.38 11.23 7.40
N ALA A 66 9.54 10.60 7.20
CA ALA A 66 10.72 10.78 8.03
C ALA A 66 11.79 11.53 7.23
N GLY A 67 12.65 12.22 7.95
CA GLY A 67 13.72 13.00 7.34
C GLY A 67 13.76 14.42 7.86
N PRO A 68 14.62 15.30 7.26
CA PRO A 68 15.53 14.96 6.14
C PRO A 68 16.64 14.01 6.56
N TYR A 69 17.03 13.13 5.65
CA TYR A 69 18.11 12.17 5.88
C TYR A 69 19.24 12.39 4.88
N ARG A 70 20.44 12.65 5.39
CA ARG A 70 21.61 12.87 4.55
C ARG A 70 22.17 11.55 4.04
N ILE A 71 22.17 11.38 2.73
CA ILE A 71 22.69 10.19 2.08
C ILE A 71 23.85 10.58 1.17
N ASN A 72 24.99 9.91 1.35
CA ASN A 72 26.19 10.05 0.51
C ASN A 72 26.39 8.72 -0.19
N GLY A 73 25.52 8.44 -1.14
CA GLY A 73 25.49 7.16 -1.81
C GLY A 73 26.03 7.20 -3.22
N GLU A 74 26.21 6.03 -3.78
CA GLU A 74 26.67 5.83 -5.14
C GLU A 74 25.70 6.43 -6.15
N HIS A 75 24.40 6.28 -5.89
CA HIS A 75 23.35 6.68 -6.80
C HIS A 75 22.44 7.77 -6.25
N ALA A 76 22.64 8.17 -5.00
CA ALA A 76 21.81 9.18 -4.35
C ALA A 76 22.69 10.03 -3.42
N GLN A 77 22.65 11.34 -3.62
CA GLN A 77 23.38 12.28 -2.76
C GLN A 77 22.47 13.46 -2.43
N GLY A 78 22.45 13.84 -1.15
CA GLY A 78 21.69 14.99 -0.69
C GLY A 78 20.84 14.63 0.51
N ASP A 79 19.83 15.47 0.76
CA ASP A 79 18.88 15.28 1.85
C ASP A 79 17.59 14.69 1.26
N PHE A 80 17.12 13.61 1.86
CA PHE A 80 15.97 12.86 1.36
C PHE A 80 14.87 12.77 2.40
N TYR A 81 13.64 12.73 1.95
CA TYR A 81 12.46 12.51 2.77
C TYR A 81 11.91 11.12 2.44
N ILE A 82 11.69 10.32 3.48
CA ILE A 82 11.36 8.91 3.33
C ILE A 82 9.90 8.67 3.74
N PRO A 83 8.99 8.35 2.80
CA PRO A 83 7.64 7.95 3.16
C PRO A 83 7.67 6.60 3.87
N MET A 84 6.87 6.49 4.92
CA MET A 84 6.80 5.26 5.71
C MET A 84 5.35 4.91 5.98
N ALA A 85 4.90 3.77 5.45
CA ALA A 85 3.57 3.25 5.69
C ALA A 85 3.62 2.33 6.91
N THR A 86 2.83 2.65 7.93
CA THR A 86 2.87 1.87 9.17
C THR A 86 1.62 2.10 10.00
N THR A 87 1.28 1.09 10.80
CA THR A 87 0.29 1.21 11.86
C THR A 87 0.94 1.14 13.24
N GLU A 88 2.27 1.05 13.30
CA GLU A 88 3.00 0.98 14.56
C GLU A 88 3.21 2.37 15.16
N GLY A 89 2.92 2.51 16.45
CA GLY A 89 3.07 3.77 17.16
C GLY A 89 4.51 4.22 17.24
N THR A 90 4.76 5.51 17.02
CA THR A 90 6.04 6.20 17.13
C THR A 90 7.14 5.73 16.19
N LEU A 91 6.86 4.82 15.25
CA LEU A 91 7.88 4.29 14.34
C LEU A 91 8.49 5.41 13.48
N VAL A 92 7.65 6.23 12.85
CA VAL A 92 8.12 7.32 11.99
C VAL A 92 8.95 8.31 12.79
N ALA A 93 8.50 8.65 14.01
CA ALA A 93 9.23 9.58 14.89
C ALA A 93 10.60 9.01 15.28
N SER A 94 10.66 7.72 15.59
CA SER A 94 11.91 7.05 15.96
C SER A 94 12.91 7.03 14.80
N TYR A 95 12.47 6.68 13.62
CA TYR A 95 13.32 6.70 12.43
C TYR A 95 13.78 8.12 12.10
N SER A 96 12.88 9.09 12.21
CA SER A 96 13.22 10.49 11.91
C SER A 96 14.28 11.02 12.88
N ARG A 97 14.18 10.62 14.15
CA ARG A 97 15.18 10.98 15.16
C ARG A 97 16.54 10.34 14.85
N GLY A 98 16.56 9.06 14.51
CA GLY A 98 17.77 8.36 14.12
C GLY A 98 18.41 8.96 12.88
N MET A 99 17.61 9.29 11.89
CA MET A 99 18.08 9.96 10.66
C MET A 99 18.74 11.29 10.96
N ARG A 100 18.17 12.05 11.91
CA ARG A 100 18.76 13.35 12.32
C ARG A 100 20.12 13.16 12.96
N LEU A 101 20.27 12.18 13.85
CA LEU A 101 21.53 11.91 14.51
C LEU A 101 22.61 11.51 13.50
N VAL A 102 22.28 10.63 12.57
CA VAL A 102 23.22 10.18 11.52
C VAL A 102 23.56 11.36 10.61
N SER A 103 22.58 12.17 10.22
CA SER A 103 22.80 13.32 9.34
C SER A 103 23.70 14.37 9.98
N GLU A 104 23.53 14.63 11.27
CA GLU A 104 24.39 15.56 12.03
C GLU A 104 25.83 15.04 12.15
N SER A 105 26.03 13.73 12.04
CA SER A 105 27.34 13.09 12.06
C SER A 105 27.99 12.96 10.67
N GLY A 106 27.38 13.53 9.65
CA GLY A 106 27.92 13.50 8.29
C GLY A 106 27.08 12.72 7.28
N GLY A 107 26.08 11.99 7.75
CA GLY A 107 25.17 11.25 6.88
C GLY A 107 25.53 9.78 6.76
N CYS A 108 24.79 9.09 5.93
CA CYS A 108 24.92 7.66 5.67
C CYS A 108 25.59 7.46 4.32
N THR A 109 26.52 6.50 4.24
CA THR A 109 27.17 6.12 2.97
C THR A 109 26.61 4.79 2.51
N THR A 110 26.21 4.72 1.25
CA THR A 110 25.63 3.51 0.67
C THR A 110 26.36 3.08 -0.59
N THR A 111 26.51 1.77 -0.76
CA THR A 111 27.15 1.17 -1.93
C THR A 111 26.37 -0.07 -2.33
N VAL A 112 26.09 -0.22 -3.63
CA VAL A 112 25.42 -1.42 -4.14
C VAL A 112 26.49 -2.49 -4.38
N ILE A 113 26.37 -3.61 -3.68
CA ILE A 113 27.31 -4.72 -3.80
C ILE A 113 26.73 -5.93 -4.52
N GLY A 114 25.45 -5.89 -4.84
CA GLY A 114 24.78 -6.95 -5.59
C GLY A 114 23.27 -6.79 -5.57
N GLU A 115 22.63 -7.49 -6.47
CA GLU A 115 21.17 -7.55 -6.55
C GLU A 115 20.69 -8.97 -6.29
N ALA A 116 19.63 -9.12 -5.51
CA ALA A 116 19.02 -10.42 -5.24
C ALA A 116 17.92 -10.74 -6.23
#